data_75a01b81439c98924ed9d991e36e4800
#
_entry.id   75a01b81439c98924ed9d991e36e4800
#
_cell.length_a   1.000
_cell.length_b   1.000
_cell.length_c   1.000
_cell.angle_alpha   90.00
_cell.angle_beta   90.00
_cell.angle_gamma   90.00
#
_symmetry.space_group_name_H-M   'P 1'
#
loop_
_entity.id
_entity.type
_entity.pdbx_description
1 polymer ?
#
loop_
_entity_poly.entity_id
_entity_poly.type
_entity_poly.pdbx_seq_one_letter_code
_entity_poly.pdbx_strand_id
1 'polypeptide(L)'
;MHSRNSKLHLTLYLGAAAFAKATSSVHHFARREEPFWNIAFAQSVGPLRSEPDLGPMRKTKIIATLGPATDSPEMVARLLEAGMNVARLNMSHATPDWVRRVVRDIRAAAQERQLPIGIMMDTQGPAIRTGDLPAALDLQPGQKFTLTVRGEQSEEVHSVDVNYENFVNDISVGDVVLLDNGEIEMRVLAKLHNRIECEVLTPGKLGSRRHINLPGVKVSLPALTAKDLADIAV
;
A
#
# COMPACT_ATOMS: atom_id res chain seq x y z
N MET A 1 24.29 27.80 -3.45
CA MET A 1 24.25 26.88 -2.29
C MET A 1 22.78 26.71 -1.90
N HIS A 2 22.10 25.69 -2.42
CA HIS A 2 20.72 25.35 -2.06
C HIS A 2 20.74 24.01 -1.33
N SER A 3 20.53 24.07 -0.02
CA SER A 3 20.35 22.93 0.85
C SER A 3 19.02 22.26 0.50
N ARG A 4 19.04 21.06 -0.10
CA ARG A 4 17.88 20.21 -0.25
C ARG A 4 17.63 19.50 1.07
N ASN A 5 16.67 19.99 1.84
CA ASN A 5 16.09 19.27 2.98
C ASN A 5 15.33 18.05 2.45
N SER A 6 15.93 16.89 2.51
CA SER A 6 15.25 15.60 2.33
C SER A 6 14.42 15.32 3.60
N LYS A 7 13.10 15.53 3.51
CA LYS A 7 12.16 15.13 4.57
C LYS A 7 12.11 13.61 4.65
N LEU A 8 12.61 13.06 5.74
CA LEU A 8 12.40 11.67 6.12
C LEU A 8 10.92 11.52 6.54
N HIS A 9 10.10 10.84 5.74
CA HIS A 9 8.74 10.46 6.17
C HIS A 9 8.84 9.24 7.08
N LEU A 10 8.76 9.46 8.37
CA LEU A 10 8.64 8.42 9.38
C LEU A 10 7.15 8.22 9.69
N THR A 11 6.58 7.10 9.26
CA THR A 11 5.20 6.73 9.57
C THR A 11 5.20 5.78 10.76
N LEU A 12 4.66 6.23 11.90
CA LEU A 12 4.46 5.42 13.10
C LEU A 12 3.06 4.80 13.08
N TYR A 13 2.98 3.47 12.98
CA TYR A 13 1.72 2.74 13.16
C TYR A 13 1.61 2.21 14.58
N LEU A 14 0.63 2.71 15.34
CA LEU A 14 0.19 2.17 16.63
C LEU A 14 -0.94 1.16 16.39
N GLY A 15 -0.64 -0.13 16.44
CA GLY A 15 -1.63 -1.18 16.25
C GLY A 15 -1.30 -2.46 17.00
N ALA A 16 -1.45 -2.46 18.33
CA ALA A 16 -1.23 -3.64 19.17
C ALA A 16 -2.45 -4.58 19.30
N ALA A 17 -3.58 -4.28 18.66
CA ALA A 17 -4.84 -5.01 18.92
C ALA A 17 -5.21 -6.08 17.88
N ALA A 18 -4.59 -6.10 16.71
CA ALA A 18 -4.95 -7.04 15.65
C ALA A 18 -4.17 -8.36 15.65
N PHE A 19 -3.03 -8.43 16.33
CA PHE A 19 -2.17 -9.62 16.33
C PHE A 19 -2.58 -10.69 17.37
N ALA A 20 -3.33 -10.32 18.40
CA ALA A 20 -3.72 -11.25 19.47
C ALA A 20 -4.87 -12.21 19.08
N LYS A 21 -5.62 -11.93 18.00
CA LYS A 21 -6.73 -12.79 17.55
C LYS A 21 -6.34 -13.88 16.54
N ALA A 22 -5.18 -13.77 15.92
CA ALA A 22 -4.73 -14.78 14.95
C ALA A 22 -4.07 -16.01 15.60
N THR A 23 -3.57 -15.89 16.83
CA THR A 23 -2.87 -16.99 17.51
C THR A 23 -3.78 -17.95 18.28
N SER A 24 -5.03 -17.55 18.59
CA SER A 24 -5.96 -18.44 19.32
C SER A 24 -6.69 -19.47 18.44
N SER A 25 -6.67 -19.30 17.11
CA SER A 25 -7.37 -20.19 16.17
C SER A 25 -6.51 -21.37 15.68
N VAL A 26 -5.21 -21.37 15.96
CA VAL A 26 -4.28 -22.41 15.49
C VAL A 26 -4.21 -23.61 16.43
N HIS A 27 -4.70 -23.50 17.67
CA HIS A 27 -4.61 -24.59 18.66
C HIS A 27 -5.69 -25.65 18.58
N HIS A 28 -6.66 -25.56 17.69
CA HIS A 28 -7.76 -26.56 17.63
C HIS A 28 -7.70 -27.52 16.45
N PHE A 29 -6.66 -27.48 15.60
CA PHE A 29 -6.56 -28.40 14.44
C PHE A 29 -5.43 -29.40 14.49
N ALA A 30 -4.72 -29.53 15.60
CA ALA A 30 -3.59 -30.49 15.77
C ALA A 30 -3.96 -31.70 16.59
N ARG A 31 -4.95 -32.48 16.13
CA ARG A 31 -5.10 -33.89 16.56
C ARG A 31 -5.67 -34.69 15.40
N ARG A 32 -4.80 -35.12 14.51
CA ARG A 32 -4.80 -36.44 13.81
C ARG A 32 -3.81 -36.39 12.66
N GLU A 33 -2.93 -37.41 12.67
CA GLU A 33 -1.98 -37.81 11.63
C GLU A 33 -0.66 -37.05 11.57
N GLU A 34 0.40 -37.67 12.04
CA GLU A 34 1.80 -37.28 11.93
C GLU A 34 2.23 -37.27 10.45
N PRO A 35 2.55 -36.12 9.82
CA PRO A 35 3.11 -36.15 8.47
C PRO A 35 4.63 -36.32 8.52
N PHE A 36 5.12 -37.15 7.63
CA PHE A 36 6.49 -37.62 7.41
C PHE A 36 7.61 -36.54 7.31
N TRP A 37 7.30 -35.28 7.34
CA TRP A 37 8.29 -34.21 7.25
C TRP A 37 8.90 -33.75 8.59
N ASN A 38 8.38 -34.22 9.72
CA ASN A 38 8.93 -33.87 11.04
C ASN A 38 10.28 -34.53 11.36
N ILE A 39 10.72 -35.52 10.60
CA ILE A 39 11.98 -36.25 10.90
C ILE A 39 13.19 -35.60 10.20
N ALA A 40 12.99 -34.86 9.08
CA ALA A 40 14.09 -34.24 8.35
C ALA A 40 14.53 -32.88 8.92
N PHE A 41 13.72 -32.23 9.75
CA PHE A 41 14.03 -30.90 10.29
C PHE A 41 14.86 -30.93 11.57
N ALA A 42 14.82 -32.05 12.31
CA ALA A 42 15.51 -32.16 13.60
C ALA A 42 17.02 -32.46 13.52
N GLN A 43 17.54 -32.82 12.34
CA GLN A 43 18.95 -33.20 12.18
C GLN A 43 19.84 -32.09 11.59
N SER A 44 19.26 -30.93 11.18
CA SER A 44 20.04 -29.82 10.62
C SER A 44 20.18 -28.63 11.55
N VAL A 45 19.61 -28.67 12.73
CA VAL A 45 19.78 -27.62 13.74
C VAL A 45 20.98 -27.99 14.62
N GLY A 46 22.13 -27.44 14.30
CA GLY A 46 23.28 -27.48 15.21
C GLY A 46 22.91 -26.91 16.60
N PRO A 47 23.77 -27.08 17.63
CA PRO A 47 23.46 -26.68 18.99
C PRO A 47 22.98 -25.22 18.98
N LEU A 48 21.79 -25.00 19.58
CA LEU A 48 21.20 -23.67 19.76
C LEU A 48 22.29 -22.78 20.34
N ARG A 49 22.79 -21.83 19.53
CA ARG A 49 23.67 -20.78 20.03
C ARG A 49 22.88 -20.06 21.12
N SER A 50 23.54 -19.77 22.26
CA SER A 50 23.01 -18.94 23.33
C SER A 50 22.30 -17.75 22.69
N GLU A 51 21.02 -17.54 23.04
CA GLU A 51 20.25 -16.40 22.54
C GLU A 51 21.07 -15.13 22.74
N PRO A 52 21.27 -14.29 21.70
CA PRO A 52 21.93 -13.02 21.89
C PRO A 52 21.13 -12.23 22.92
N ASP A 53 21.80 -11.65 23.91
CA ASP A 53 21.18 -10.72 24.86
C ASP A 53 20.67 -9.51 24.09
N LEU A 54 19.42 -9.58 23.65
CA LEU A 54 18.77 -8.54 22.84
C LEU A 54 18.37 -7.33 23.69
N GLY A 55 18.82 -7.23 24.93
CA GLY A 55 18.44 -6.14 25.83
C GLY A 55 16.92 -5.99 25.97
N PRO A 56 16.39 -4.97 26.66
CA PRO A 56 14.95 -4.79 26.79
C PRO A 56 14.34 -4.48 25.41
N MET A 57 13.62 -5.45 24.83
CA MET A 57 12.99 -5.30 23.51
C MET A 57 12.01 -4.12 23.52
N ARG A 58 12.26 -3.14 22.66
CA ARG A 58 11.33 -2.03 22.45
C ARG A 58 9.96 -2.58 22.03
N LYS A 59 8.90 -2.16 22.69
CA LYS A 59 7.52 -2.54 22.36
C LYS A 59 7.10 -1.94 21.02
N THR A 60 7.50 -0.70 20.74
CA THR A 60 7.23 -0.01 19.46
C THR A 60 8.23 -0.48 18.40
N LYS A 61 7.70 -0.92 17.26
CA LYS A 61 8.48 -1.29 16.08
C LYS A 61 8.56 -0.12 15.10
N ILE A 62 9.76 0.10 14.54
CA ILE A 62 9.99 1.15 13.55
C ILE A 62 9.96 0.53 12.17
N ILE A 63 9.05 1.04 11.32
CA ILE A 63 8.98 0.70 9.90
C ILE A 63 9.58 1.86 9.12
N ALA A 64 10.62 1.59 8.32
CA ALA A 64 11.20 2.59 7.43
C ALA A 64 10.97 2.20 5.96
N THR A 65 10.44 3.13 5.17
CA THR A 65 10.31 2.95 3.72
C THR A 65 11.63 3.24 3.05
N LEU A 66 12.13 2.28 2.27
CA LEU A 66 13.35 2.45 1.48
C LEU A 66 13.01 3.04 0.12
N GLY A 67 13.93 3.85 -0.39
CA GLY A 67 13.83 4.52 -1.68
C GLY A 67 15.18 5.13 -2.06
N PRO A 68 15.28 5.92 -3.16
CA PRO A 68 16.56 6.36 -3.74
C PRO A 68 17.52 7.05 -2.77
N ALA A 69 16.99 7.67 -1.71
CA ALA A 69 17.83 8.34 -0.68
C ALA A 69 18.29 7.39 0.43
N THR A 70 17.76 6.15 0.51
CA THR A 70 17.95 5.26 1.67
C THR A 70 18.27 3.81 1.27
N ASP A 71 18.47 3.53 -0.02
CA ASP A 71 18.64 2.18 -0.55
C ASP A 71 20.11 1.76 -0.77
N SER A 72 21.06 2.59 -0.34
CA SER A 72 22.48 2.18 -0.35
C SER A 72 22.78 1.24 0.82
N PRO A 73 23.72 0.28 0.65
CA PRO A 73 24.13 -0.64 1.72
C PRO A 73 24.50 0.08 3.02
N GLU A 74 25.25 1.20 2.93
CA GLU A 74 25.68 2.00 4.07
C GLU A 74 24.49 2.63 4.79
N MET A 75 23.51 3.14 4.03
CA MET A 75 22.32 3.75 4.63
C MET A 75 21.42 2.70 5.27
N VAL A 76 21.25 1.54 4.63
CA VAL A 76 20.53 0.39 5.21
C VAL A 76 21.18 -0.02 6.55
N ALA A 77 22.50 -0.11 6.61
CA ALA A 77 23.25 -0.41 7.83
C ALA A 77 22.96 0.60 8.93
N ARG A 78 23.03 1.90 8.61
CA ARG A 78 22.73 2.99 9.56
C ARG A 78 21.28 2.97 10.05
N LEU A 79 20.33 2.63 9.19
CA LEU A 79 18.93 2.50 9.58
C LEU A 79 18.71 1.33 10.55
N LEU A 80 19.39 0.21 10.34
CA LEU A 80 19.38 -0.94 11.27
C LEU A 80 19.95 -0.54 12.64
N GLU A 81 21.10 0.12 12.65
CA GLU A 81 21.74 0.61 13.88
C GLU A 81 20.88 1.65 14.61
N ALA A 82 20.17 2.51 13.87
CA ALA A 82 19.19 3.45 14.42
C ALA A 82 17.91 2.76 14.94
N GLY A 83 17.78 1.45 14.70
CA GLY A 83 16.71 0.60 15.24
C GLY A 83 15.52 0.36 14.32
N MET A 84 15.71 0.41 13.02
CA MET A 84 14.71 -0.10 12.06
C MET A 84 14.41 -1.57 12.34
N ASN A 85 13.15 -1.91 12.43
CA ASN A 85 12.66 -3.27 12.65
C ASN A 85 12.05 -3.89 11.39
N VAL A 86 11.49 -3.05 10.52
CA VAL A 86 10.89 -3.48 9.26
C VAL A 86 11.30 -2.52 8.16
N ALA A 87 11.86 -3.06 7.08
CA ALA A 87 12.09 -2.35 5.83
C ALA A 87 10.86 -2.48 4.92
N ARG A 88 10.19 -1.36 4.62
CA ARG A 88 9.05 -1.33 3.70
C ARG A 88 9.54 -0.99 2.30
N LEU A 89 9.19 -1.84 1.33
CA LEU A 89 9.45 -1.66 -0.10
C LEU A 89 8.12 -1.32 -0.79
N ASN A 90 8.01 -0.10 -1.32
CA ASN A 90 6.81 0.35 -2.02
C ASN A 90 6.84 -0.12 -3.48
N MET A 91 6.03 -1.14 -3.79
CA MET A 91 5.99 -1.77 -5.11
C MET A 91 5.33 -0.92 -6.19
N SER A 92 4.66 0.18 -5.83
CA SER A 92 4.11 1.11 -6.83
C SER A 92 5.19 1.75 -7.70
N HIS A 93 6.42 1.87 -7.20
CA HIS A 93 7.55 2.53 -7.88
C HIS A 93 8.78 1.64 -8.01
N ALA A 94 8.78 0.46 -7.41
CA ALA A 94 9.90 -0.46 -7.42
C ALA A 94 9.98 -1.23 -8.74
N THR A 95 11.21 -1.57 -9.14
CA THR A 95 11.47 -2.55 -10.22
C THR A 95 11.93 -3.87 -9.62
N PRO A 96 11.69 -5.02 -10.25
CA PRO A 96 12.13 -6.32 -9.77
C PRO A 96 13.64 -6.37 -9.42
N ASP A 97 14.49 -5.80 -10.27
CA ASP A 97 15.94 -5.80 -10.05
C ASP A 97 16.34 -4.94 -8.86
N TRP A 98 15.69 -3.79 -8.68
CA TRP A 98 15.88 -2.96 -7.49
C TRP A 98 15.49 -3.72 -6.22
N VAL A 99 14.33 -4.39 -6.22
CA VAL A 99 13.86 -5.19 -5.07
C VAL A 99 14.87 -6.28 -4.72
N ARG A 100 15.30 -7.09 -5.70
CA ARG A 100 16.29 -8.17 -5.49
C ARG A 100 17.59 -7.65 -4.90
N ARG A 101 18.08 -6.52 -5.40
CA ARG A 101 19.29 -5.86 -4.88
C ARG A 101 19.10 -5.43 -3.44
N VAL A 102 18.08 -4.64 -3.17
CA VAL A 102 17.82 -4.06 -1.84
C VAL A 102 17.56 -5.14 -0.80
N VAL A 103 16.78 -6.18 -1.12
CA VAL A 103 16.52 -7.32 -0.22
C VAL A 103 17.83 -8.03 0.15
N ARG A 104 18.70 -8.27 -0.81
CA ARG A 104 20.03 -8.86 -0.57
C ARG A 104 20.86 -7.97 0.37
N ASP A 105 20.90 -6.66 0.11
CA ASP A 105 21.66 -5.70 0.90
C ASP A 105 21.13 -5.60 2.35
N ILE A 106 19.81 -5.60 2.54
CA ILE A 106 19.16 -5.65 3.86
C ILE A 106 19.55 -6.92 4.61
N ARG A 107 19.45 -8.08 3.96
CA ARG A 107 19.78 -9.36 4.60
C ARG A 107 21.26 -9.46 4.97
N ALA A 108 22.15 -8.99 4.10
CA ALA A 108 23.58 -8.95 4.37
C ALA A 108 23.91 -8.04 5.58
N ALA A 109 23.38 -6.82 5.60
CA ALA A 109 23.58 -5.87 6.67
C ALA A 109 23.02 -6.35 8.02
N ALA A 110 21.87 -7.02 8.00
CA ALA A 110 21.22 -7.59 9.19
C ALA A 110 22.01 -8.79 9.73
N GLN A 111 22.50 -9.67 8.85
CA GLN A 111 23.33 -10.82 9.23
C GLN A 111 24.67 -10.39 9.86
N GLU A 112 25.35 -9.42 9.24
CA GLU A 112 26.61 -8.87 9.76
C GLU A 112 26.45 -8.32 11.19
N ARG A 113 25.29 -7.69 11.47
CA ARG A 113 24.99 -7.07 12.77
C ARG A 113 24.26 -7.99 13.73
N GLN A 114 23.93 -9.18 13.31
CA GLN A 114 23.11 -10.13 14.09
C GLN A 114 21.77 -9.54 14.56
N LEU A 115 21.16 -8.66 13.76
CA LEU A 115 19.89 -7.99 14.06
C LEU A 115 18.74 -8.64 13.28
N PRO A 116 17.60 -8.92 13.95
CA PRO A 116 16.41 -9.38 13.25
C PRO A 116 15.78 -8.22 12.46
N ILE A 117 15.44 -8.46 11.20
CA ILE A 117 14.78 -7.49 10.32
C ILE A 117 13.62 -8.14 9.58
N GLY A 118 12.45 -7.50 9.60
CA GLY A 118 11.34 -7.82 8.71
C GLY A 118 11.48 -7.06 7.39
N ILE A 119 11.10 -7.70 6.29
CA ILE A 119 10.96 -7.03 4.99
C ILE A 119 9.49 -7.06 4.63
N MET A 120 8.90 -5.89 4.40
CA MET A 120 7.50 -5.72 4.03
C MET A 120 7.42 -5.25 2.59
N MET A 121 6.84 -6.08 1.73
CA MET A 121 6.48 -5.71 0.38
C MET A 121 5.09 -5.07 0.42
N ASP A 122 5.01 -3.80 0.08
CA ASP A 122 3.74 -3.04 0.01
C ASP A 122 3.30 -3.02 -1.45
N THR A 123 2.42 -3.97 -1.82
CA THR A 123 1.87 -4.11 -3.17
C THR A 123 0.96 -2.92 -3.50
N GLN A 124 0.86 -2.58 -4.78
CA GLN A 124 0.05 -1.45 -5.22
C GLN A 124 -1.45 -1.70 -4.99
N GLY A 125 -1.89 -2.95 -5.16
CA GLY A 125 -3.30 -3.31 -5.12
C GLY A 125 -4.14 -2.73 -6.27
N PRO A 126 -5.40 -3.07 -6.35
CA PRO A 126 -6.34 -2.45 -7.27
C PRO A 126 -6.65 -1.03 -6.78
N ALA A 127 -6.34 -0.02 -7.61
CA ALA A 127 -6.62 1.37 -7.29
C ALA A 127 -7.56 1.97 -8.34
N ILE A 128 -8.68 2.52 -7.89
CA ILE A 128 -9.53 3.36 -8.72
C ILE A 128 -8.90 4.75 -8.78
N ARG A 129 -8.70 5.25 -9.99
CA ARG A 129 -8.08 6.57 -10.22
C ARG A 129 -8.76 7.32 -11.34
N THR A 130 -8.71 8.64 -11.24
CA THR A 130 -9.01 9.51 -12.37
C THR A 130 -7.94 9.37 -13.44
N GLY A 131 -8.27 9.71 -14.66
CA GLY A 131 -7.34 9.80 -15.78
C GLY A 131 -6.52 11.09 -15.77
N ASP A 132 -5.95 11.38 -16.93
CA ASP A 132 -5.15 12.60 -17.13
C ASP A 132 -6.03 13.81 -17.42
N LEU A 133 -5.67 14.94 -16.87
CA LEU A 133 -6.27 16.23 -17.13
C LEU A 133 -5.23 17.14 -17.81
N PRO A 134 -5.62 17.96 -18.80
CA PRO A 134 -4.70 18.91 -19.45
C PRO A 134 -4.22 19.99 -18.47
N ALA A 135 -5.04 20.33 -17.49
CA ALA A 135 -4.71 21.20 -16.37
C ALA A 135 -5.51 20.81 -15.15
N ALA A 136 -5.02 21.17 -13.97
CA ALA A 136 -5.77 20.92 -12.74
C ALA A 136 -7.05 21.77 -12.70
N LEU A 137 -8.16 21.14 -12.29
CA LEU A 137 -9.46 21.78 -12.19
C LEU A 137 -9.69 22.30 -10.77
N ASP A 138 -10.14 23.53 -10.67
CA ASP A 138 -10.54 24.14 -9.39
C ASP A 138 -12.03 23.89 -9.19
N LEU A 139 -12.37 23.01 -8.25
CA LEU A 139 -13.73 22.56 -8.00
C LEU A 139 -14.32 23.29 -6.79
N GLN A 140 -15.57 23.75 -6.96
CA GLN A 140 -16.26 24.52 -5.93
C GLN A 140 -17.54 23.79 -5.48
N PRO A 141 -17.95 23.93 -4.19
CA PRO A 141 -19.17 23.32 -3.69
C PRO A 141 -20.42 23.73 -4.50
N GLY A 142 -21.30 22.76 -4.73
CA GLY A 142 -22.51 22.92 -5.55
C GLY A 142 -22.27 22.80 -7.06
N GLN A 143 -21.03 22.72 -7.50
CA GLN A 143 -20.68 22.51 -8.90
C GLN A 143 -21.02 21.07 -9.33
N LYS A 144 -21.56 20.92 -10.52
CA LYS A 144 -21.72 19.58 -11.16
C LYS A 144 -20.41 19.15 -11.77
N PHE A 145 -20.09 17.87 -11.58
CA PHE A 145 -18.89 17.22 -12.12
C PHE A 145 -19.21 15.83 -12.63
N THR A 146 -18.65 15.46 -13.78
CA THR A 146 -18.92 14.16 -14.41
C THR A 146 -17.70 13.24 -14.32
N LEU A 147 -17.92 12.01 -13.84
CA LEU A 147 -16.94 10.93 -13.86
C LEU A 147 -17.36 9.91 -14.92
N THR A 148 -16.53 9.71 -15.94
CA THR A 148 -16.81 8.86 -17.11
C THR A 148 -15.93 7.62 -17.08
N VAL A 149 -16.44 6.45 -17.47
CA VAL A 149 -15.62 5.24 -17.61
C VAL A 149 -14.58 5.43 -18.72
N ARG A 150 -13.34 5.01 -18.47
CA ARG A 150 -12.23 5.15 -19.42
C ARG A 150 -12.55 4.52 -20.78
N GLY A 151 -12.18 5.23 -21.84
CA GLY A 151 -12.46 4.83 -23.21
C GLY A 151 -13.74 5.44 -23.78
N GLU A 152 -14.58 6.03 -22.93
CA GLU A 152 -15.75 6.77 -23.33
C GLU A 152 -15.42 8.27 -23.36
N GLN A 153 -15.92 8.98 -24.36
CA GLN A 153 -15.76 10.42 -24.44
C GLN A 153 -16.86 11.12 -23.63
N SER A 154 -16.45 12.09 -22.82
CA SER A 154 -17.37 13.02 -22.19
C SER A 154 -17.35 14.35 -22.96
N GLU A 155 -18.52 14.85 -23.31
CA GLU A 155 -18.68 16.18 -23.90
C GLU A 155 -18.75 17.29 -22.82
N GLU A 156 -18.75 16.89 -21.57
CA GLU A 156 -18.91 17.78 -20.42
C GLU A 156 -17.61 18.54 -20.14
N VAL A 157 -17.71 19.85 -19.96
CA VAL A 157 -16.57 20.73 -19.68
C VAL A 157 -15.87 20.37 -18.36
N HIS A 158 -16.64 19.93 -17.36
CA HIS A 158 -16.15 19.51 -16.05
C HIS A 158 -16.27 18.00 -15.90
N SER A 159 -15.32 17.26 -16.47
CA SER A 159 -15.31 15.82 -16.45
C SER A 159 -13.89 15.25 -16.42
N VAL A 160 -13.78 14.00 -15.96
CA VAL A 160 -12.55 13.20 -16.02
C VAL A 160 -12.91 11.71 -16.15
N ASP A 161 -12.08 10.95 -16.87
CA ASP A 161 -12.25 9.51 -16.97
C ASP A 161 -11.78 8.77 -15.70
N VAL A 162 -12.33 7.59 -15.49
CA VAL A 162 -12.02 6.68 -14.37
C VAL A 162 -11.56 5.33 -14.93
N ASN A 163 -10.52 4.76 -14.36
CA ASN A 163 -9.91 3.50 -14.81
C ASN A 163 -10.64 2.23 -14.37
N TYR A 164 -11.87 2.32 -13.91
CA TYR A 164 -12.66 1.22 -13.39
C TYR A 164 -13.93 1.00 -14.26
N GLU A 165 -13.97 -0.12 -15.01
CA GLU A 165 -15.04 -0.40 -15.96
C GLU A 165 -16.41 -0.56 -15.31
N ASN A 166 -16.48 -1.21 -14.13
CA ASN A 166 -17.74 -1.40 -13.40
C ASN A 166 -18.14 -0.20 -12.53
N PHE A 167 -17.47 0.94 -12.67
CA PHE A 167 -17.67 2.11 -11.83
C PHE A 167 -19.15 2.53 -11.75
N VAL A 168 -19.81 2.64 -12.89
CA VAL A 168 -21.23 3.03 -12.96
C VAL A 168 -22.16 1.96 -12.38
N ASN A 169 -21.79 0.68 -12.52
CA ASN A 169 -22.63 -0.43 -12.05
C ASN A 169 -22.60 -0.55 -10.52
N ASP A 170 -21.44 -0.42 -9.92
CA ASP A 170 -21.21 -0.66 -8.49
C ASP A 170 -21.67 0.51 -7.61
N ILE A 171 -21.75 1.74 -8.16
CA ILE A 171 -22.12 2.94 -7.41
C ILE A 171 -23.62 3.23 -7.51
N SER A 172 -24.21 3.88 -6.51
CA SER A 172 -25.61 4.25 -6.46
C SER A 172 -25.80 5.75 -6.30
N VAL A 173 -26.97 6.25 -6.72
CA VAL A 173 -27.37 7.65 -6.46
C VAL A 173 -27.41 7.89 -4.97
N GLY A 174 -26.79 8.97 -4.52
CA GLY A 174 -26.62 9.33 -3.11
C GLY A 174 -25.31 8.87 -2.48
N ASP A 175 -24.57 7.94 -3.13
CA ASP A 175 -23.25 7.54 -2.64
C ASP A 175 -22.25 8.69 -2.66
N VAL A 176 -21.25 8.59 -1.78
CA VAL A 176 -20.15 9.55 -1.66
C VAL A 176 -18.95 9.05 -2.46
N VAL A 177 -18.37 9.94 -3.24
CA VAL A 177 -17.11 9.74 -3.96
C VAL A 177 -16.06 10.67 -3.36
N LEU A 178 -14.96 10.09 -2.87
CA LEU A 178 -13.83 10.83 -2.35
C LEU A 178 -12.70 10.82 -3.37
N LEU A 179 -12.23 12.01 -3.73
CA LEU A 179 -11.08 12.19 -4.63
C LEU A 179 -9.87 12.68 -3.85
N ASP A 180 -8.67 12.34 -4.35
CA ASP A 180 -7.37 12.73 -3.81
C ASP A 180 -7.24 12.46 -2.29
N ASN A 181 -7.44 11.21 -1.89
CA ASN A 181 -7.41 10.76 -0.50
C ASN A 181 -8.44 11.46 0.43
N GLY A 182 -9.53 11.93 -0.14
CA GLY A 182 -10.62 12.56 0.60
C GLY A 182 -10.52 14.08 0.71
N GLU A 183 -9.59 14.72 -0.01
CA GLU A 183 -9.53 16.18 -0.08
C GLU A 183 -10.76 16.78 -0.76
N ILE A 184 -11.30 16.08 -1.76
CA ILE A 184 -12.51 16.48 -2.49
C ILE A 184 -13.60 15.44 -2.27
N GLU A 185 -14.73 15.87 -1.76
CA GLU A 185 -15.90 15.03 -1.56
C GLU A 185 -16.98 15.40 -2.56
N MET A 186 -17.60 14.37 -3.17
CA MET A 186 -18.71 14.53 -4.12
C MET A 186 -19.84 13.60 -3.75
N ARG A 187 -21.08 13.97 -4.12
CA ARG A 187 -22.28 13.12 -4.00
C ARG A 187 -22.78 12.77 -5.38
N VAL A 188 -23.12 11.52 -5.60
CA VAL A 188 -23.72 11.03 -6.85
C VAL A 188 -25.13 11.54 -6.97
N LEU A 189 -25.44 12.30 -8.02
CA LEU A 189 -26.75 12.83 -8.34
C LEU A 189 -27.52 11.94 -9.32
N ALA A 190 -26.83 11.43 -10.35
CA ALA A 190 -27.42 10.62 -11.40
C ALA A 190 -26.43 9.60 -11.96
N LYS A 191 -26.97 8.51 -12.49
CA LYS A 191 -26.22 7.48 -13.23
C LYS A 191 -26.70 7.47 -14.68
N LEU A 192 -25.75 7.49 -15.59
CA LEU A 192 -25.98 7.33 -17.02
C LEU A 192 -25.28 6.06 -17.50
N HIS A 193 -25.44 5.69 -18.76
CA HIS A 193 -24.90 4.42 -19.26
C HIS A 193 -23.39 4.23 -18.98
N ASN A 194 -22.60 5.26 -19.19
CA ASN A 194 -21.14 5.23 -19.14
C ASN A 194 -20.52 6.26 -18.18
N ARG A 195 -21.33 6.97 -17.40
CA ARG A 195 -20.88 8.04 -16.51
C ARG A 195 -21.79 8.24 -15.32
N ILE A 196 -21.28 8.92 -14.30
CA ILE A 196 -22.07 9.43 -13.19
C ILE A 196 -21.94 10.96 -13.13
N GLU A 197 -23.02 11.62 -12.78
CA GLU A 197 -23.06 13.04 -12.45
C GLU A 197 -22.98 13.19 -10.94
N CYS A 198 -22.08 14.03 -10.48
CA CYS A 198 -21.85 14.32 -9.06
C CYS A 198 -22.04 15.79 -8.76
N GLU A 199 -22.39 16.10 -7.53
CA GLU A 199 -22.29 17.43 -6.93
C GLU A 199 -21.02 17.49 -6.07
N VAL A 200 -20.21 18.51 -6.27
CA VAL A 200 -19.04 18.80 -5.42
C VAL A 200 -19.52 19.28 -4.06
N LEU A 201 -19.11 18.63 -2.98
CA LEU A 201 -19.47 19.01 -1.60
C LEU A 201 -18.37 19.82 -0.91
N THR A 202 -17.09 19.49 -1.16
CA THR A 202 -15.94 20.19 -0.61
C THR A 202 -15.09 20.80 -1.73
N PRO A 203 -14.58 22.03 -1.58
CA PRO A 203 -13.73 22.64 -2.59
C PRO A 203 -12.37 21.96 -2.67
N GLY A 204 -11.75 21.96 -3.85
CA GLY A 204 -10.41 21.42 -4.00
C GLY A 204 -9.86 21.53 -5.42
N LYS A 205 -8.56 21.31 -5.56
CA LYS A 205 -7.87 21.34 -6.84
C LYS A 205 -7.60 19.91 -7.34
N LEU A 206 -8.37 19.46 -8.32
CA LEU A 206 -8.24 18.12 -8.90
C LEU A 206 -7.13 18.09 -9.95
N GLY A 207 -6.06 17.35 -9.67
CA GLY A 207 -5.00 17.03 -10.63
C GLY A 207 -5.23 15.70 -11.34
N SER A 208 -4.30 15.33 -12.25
CA SER A 208 -4.31 14.06 -12.97
C SER A 208 -4.08 12.86 -12.04
N ARG A 209 -4.66 11.71 -12.38
CA ARG A 209 -4.41 10.37 -11.79
C ARG A 209 -4.66 10.29 -10.28
N ARG A 210 -5.64 11.04 -9.78
CA ARG A 210 -5.98 11.07 -8.35
C ARG A 210 -6.75 9.83 -7.93
N HIS A 211 -6.49 9.39 -6.71
CA HIS A 211 -7.22 8.26 -6.12
C HIS A 211 -8.70 8.58 -5.97
N ILE A 212 -9.52 7.57 -6.20
CA ILE A 212 -10.95 7.56 -5.93
C ILE A 212 -11.22 6.53 -4.84
N ASN A 213 -11.86 6.96 -3.76
CA ASN A 213 -12.38 6.08 -2.72
C ASN A 213 -13.90 6.14 -2.71
N LEU A 214 -14.54 5.00 -2.52
CA LEU A 214 -15.98 4.82 -2.53
C LEU A 214 -16.42 4.23 -1.19
N PRO A 215 -16.59 5.05 -0.14
CA PRO A 215 -16.96 4.57 1.19
C PRO A 215 -18.29 3.82 1.17
N GLY A 216 -18.30 2.59 1.73
CA GLY A 216 -19.51 1.77 1.81
C GLY A 216 -19.91 1.06 0.53
N VAL A 217 -19.30 1.37 -0.61
CA VAL A 217 -19.58 0.72 -1.90
C VAL A 217 -18.80 -0.59 -2.02
N LYS A 218 -19.49 -1.67 -2.39
CA LYS A 218 -18.85 -2.95 -2.69
C LYS A 218 -18.35 -2.95 -4.14
N VAL A 219 -17.04 -2.74 -4.31
CA VAL A 219 -16.41 -2.72 -5.62
C VAL A 219 -16.05 -4.12 -6.10
N SER A 220 -16.23 -4.39 -7.40
CA SER A 220 -15.96 -5.67 -8.07
C SER A 220 -14.51 -5.75 -8.56
N LEU A 221 -13.55 -5.35 -7.72
CA LEU A 221 -12.12 -5.40 -8.03
C LEU A 221 -11.47 -6.66 -7.43
N PRO A 222 -10.49 -7.28 -8.11
CA PRO A 222 -9.74 -8.39 -7.56
C PRO A 222 -8.90 -7.91 -6.37
N ALA A 223 -8.70 -8.76 -5.36
CA ALA A 223 -7.85 -8.42 -4.21
C ALA A 223 -6.37 -8.19 -4.61
N LEU A 224 -5.89 -8.91 -5.61
CA LEU A 224 -4.55 -8.77 -6.19
C LEU A 224 -4.67 -8.52 -7.69
N THR A 225 -3.90 -7.57 -8.18
CA THR A 225 -3.76 -7.31 -9.63
C THR A 225 -2.73 -8.25 -10.26
N ALA A 226 -2.69 -8.33 -11.58
CA ALA A 226 -1.64 -9.07 -12.30
C ALA A 226 -0.23 -8.52 -11.96
N LYS A 227 -0.12 -7.20 -11.75
CA LYS A 227 1.12 -6.56 -11.29
C LYS A 227 1.50 -7.05 -9.89
N ASP A 228 0.56 -7.08 -8.94
CA ASP A 228 0.84 -7.54 -7.58
C ASP A 228 1.33 -8.98 -7.57
N LEU A 229 0.73 -9.86 -8.38
CA LEU A 229 1.16 -11.26 -8.53
C LEU A 229 2.59 -11.36 -9.09
N ALA A 230 2.92 -10.53 -10.08
CA ALA A 230 4.26 -10.46 -10.64
C ALA A 230 5.28 -9.91 -9.61
N ASP A 231 4.88 -8.90 -8.83
CA ASP A 231 5.71 -8.32 -7.78
C ASP A 231 5.99 -9.32 -6.65
N ILE A 232 4.99 -10.12 -6.24
CA ILE A 232 5.13 -11.15 -5.19
C ILE A 232 6.09 -12.28 -5.63
N ALA A 233 6.22 -12.52 -6.94
CA ALA A 233 7.11 -13.56 -7.49
C ALA A 233 8.60 -13.14 -7.55
N VAL A 234 8.96 -11.92 -7.15
CA VAL A 234 10.33 -11.38 -7.15
C VAL A 234 11.15 -11.92 -5.99
#